data_afa9e08968a58e6da38cdd8958d62358
#
_entry.id   afa9e08968a58e6da38cdd8958d62358
#
_cell.length_a   1.000
_cell.length_b   1.000
_cell.length_c   1.000
_cell.angle_alpha   90.00
_cell.angle_beta   90.00
_cell.angle_gamma   90.00
#
_symmetry.space_group_name_H-M   'P 1'
#
loop_
_entity.id
_entity.type
_entity.pdbx_description
1 polymer ?
#
loop_
_entity_poly.entity_id
_entity_poly.type
_entity_poly.pdbx_seq_one_letter_code
_entity_poly.pdbx_strand_id
1 'polypeptide(L)'
;VVDILRNGFTADVMHETLRLTALGTLTPGSVVNLERAIAVGERLGGHMVQGHVDTTAPISSISSEHVVRISLHPDILRFVAYKGSITLNGVSLTVSAVGDSWAEVSLIPETLARTTFGDAQVGDLVNVEVDAIAKYVDHLLTPYK
;
A
#
# COMPACT_ATOMS: atom_id res chain seq x y z
N VAL A 1 -13.96 10.98 -7.51
CA VAL A 1 -14.48 12.16 -6.80
C VAL A 1 -15.80 12.53 -7.43
N VAL A 2 -16.84 12.66 -6.61
CA VAL A 2 -18.19 13.06 -7.04
C VAL A 2 -18.34 14.57 -6.87
N ASP A 3 -18.06 15.08 -5.69
CA ASP A 3 -18.13 16.50 -5.39
C ASP A 3 -16.86 17.01 -4.73
N ILE A 4 -16.49 18.24 -5.04
CA ILE A 4 -15.43 18.97 -4.35
C ILE A 4 -16.09 19.97 -3.38
N LEU A 5 -15.79 19.81 -2.10
CA LEU A 5 -16.31 20.63 -1.02
C LEU A 5 -15.26 21.67 -0.60
N ARG A 6 -15.68 22.66 0.21
CA ARG A 6 -14.74 23.68 0.71
C ARG A 6 -13.55 23.09 1.49
N ASN A 7 -13.78 22.01 2.24
CA ASN A 7 -12.79 21.38 3.14
C ASN A 7 -12.60 19.89 2.85
N GLY A 8 -12.87 19.43 1.63
CA GLY A 8 -12.76 18.01 1.30
C GLY A 8 -13.40 17.65 -0.05
N PHE A 9 -13.74 16.41 -0.19
CA PHE A 9 -14.42 15.87 -1.36
C PHE A 9 -15.29 14.68 -0.97
N THR A 10 -16.21 14.30 -1.84
CA THR A 10 -16.94 13.02 -1.76
C THR A 10 -16.51 12.11 -2.90
N ALA A 11 -16.54 10.82 -2.66
CA ALA A 11 -16.26 9.81 -3.67
C ALA A 11 -17.20 8.62 -3.48
N ASP A 12 -17.72 8.08 -4.59
CA ASP A 12 -18.39 6.80 -4.59
C ASP A 12 -17.35 5.67 -4.54
N VAL A 13 -17.65 4.65 -3.75
CA VAL A 13 -16.77 3.50 -3.55
C VAL A 13 -17.51 2.24 -3.96
N MET A 14 -16.91 1.45 -4.85
CA MET A 14 -17.48 0.18 -5.31
C MET A 14 -17.39 -0.90 -4.22
N HIS A 15 -18.29 -1.89 -4.27
CA HIS A 15 -18.26 -3.03 -3.36
C HIS A 15 -16.92 -3.76 -3.36
N GLU A 16 -16.30 -3.93 -4.53
CA GLU A 16 -15.01 -4.57 -4.68
C GLU A 16 -13.89 -3.77 -3.96
N THR A 17 -13.93 -2.45 -4.04
CA THR A 17 -13.00 -1.59 -3.31
C THR A 17 -13.16 -1.75 -1.79
N LEU A 18 -14.40 -1.80 -1.29
CA LEU A 18 -14.66 -2.04 0.13
C LEU A 18 -14.21 -3.44 0.58
N ARG A 19 -14.29 -4.43 -0.31
CA ARG A 19 -13.86 -5.81 -0.03
C ARG A 19 -12.35 -5.97 0.05
N LEU A 20 -11.61 -5.28 -0.83
CA LEU A 20 -10.16 -5.43 -0.97
C LEU A 20 -9.35 -4.44 -0.14
N THR A 21 -9.99 -3.43 0.42
CA THR A 21 -9.29 -2.35 1.13
C THR A 21 -9.74 -2.21 2.58
N ALA A 22 -8.93 -1.56 3.38
CA ALA A 22 -9.28 -1.16 4.74
C ALA A 22 -10.32 -0.02 4.80
N LEU A 23 -10.78 0.53 3.65
CA LEU A 23 -11.77 1.61 3.61
C LEU A 23 -13.10 1.23 4.28
N GLY A 24 -13.48 -0.05 4.19
CA GLY A 24 -14.70 -0.56 4.83
C GLY A 24 -14.68 -0.54 6.37
N THR A 25 -13.52 -0.38 6.97
CA THR A 25 -13.35 -0.31 8.44
C THR A 25 -13.29 1.12 8.98
N LEU A 26 -13.24 2.12 8.09
CA LEU A 26 -13.12 3.52 8.50
C LEU A 26 -14.41 4.03 9.15
N THR A 27 -14.23 4.89 10.13
CA THR A 27 -15.31 5.58 10.86
C THR A 27 -15.10 7.09 10.79
N PRO A 28 -16.11 7.90 11.10
CA PRO A 28 -15.93 9.36 11.19
C PRO A 28 -14.77 9.73 12.11
N GLY A 29 -13.81 10.51 11.59
CA GLY A 29 -12.58 10.89 12.29
C GLY A 29 -11.36 10.00 11.97
N SER A 30 -11.52 8.88 11.25
CA SER A 30 -10.37 8.11 10.77
C SER A 30 -9.48 8.94 9.84
N VAL A 31 -8.17 8.82 10.02
CA VAL A 31 -7.17 9.51 9.19
C VAL A 31 -6.76 8.60 8.03
N VAL A 32 -6.60 9.19 6.85
CA VAL A 32 -6.17 8.49 5.63
C VAL A 32 -5.06 9.26 4.93
N ASN A 33 -4.20 8.54 4.21
CA ASN A 33 -3.24 9.17 3.30
C ASN A 33 -3.96 9.62 2.04
N LEU A 34 -3.60 10.81 1.54
CA LEU A 34 -4.13 11.35 0.28
C LEU A 34 -2.97 11.75 -0.62
N GLU A 35 -3.01 11.28 -1.85
CA GLU A 35 -2.07 11.66 -2.90
C GLU A 35 -2.84 12.04 -4.17
N ARG A 36 -2.40 13.11 -4.83
CA ARG A 36 -2.98 13.53 -6.11
C ARG A 36 -2.42 12.66 -7.22
N ALA A 37 -3.25 12.40 -8.24
CA ALA A 37 -2.76 11.79 -9.47
C ALA A 37 -1.63 12.66 -10.06
N ILE A 38 -0.56 12.00 -10.49
CA ILE A 38 0.58 12.68 -11.15
C ILE A 38 0.12 13.30 -12.47
N ALA A 39 0.49 14.54 -12.72
CA ALA A 39 0.21 15.18 -13.99
C ALA A 39 1.27 14.80 -15.06
N VAL A 40 0.87 14.91 -16.33
CA VAL A 40 1.79 14.63 -17.45
C VAL A 40 2.98 15.61 -17.39
N GLY A 41 4.19 15.06 -17.37
CA GLY A 41 5.43 15.84 -17.28
C GLY A 41 5.96 16.06 -15.86
N GLU A 42 5.23 15.65 -14.83
CA GLU A 42 5.74 15.65 -13.46
C GLU A 42 6.73 14.50 -13.20
N ARG A 43 7.52 14.63 -12.14
CA ARG A 43 8.50 13.61 -11.74
C ARG A 43 7.83 12.57 -10.84
N LEU A 44 8.10 11.29 -11.10
CA LEU A 44 7.73 10.21 -10.18
C LEU A 44 8.59 10.30 -8.90
N GLY A 45 7.94 10.39 -7.76
CA GLY A 45 8.60 10.35 -6.45
C GLY A 45 8.90 8.94 -5.92
N GLY A 46 8.37 7.91 -6.58
CA GLY A 46 8.53 6.48 -6.25
C GLY A 46 8.27 5.62 -7.50
N HIS A 47 7.80 4.38 -7.31
CA HIS A 47 7.34 3.55 -8.43
C HIS A 47 5.94 3.98 -8.90
N MET A 48 5.45 3.39 -10.00
CA MET A 48 4.13 3.67 -10.54
C MET A 48 3.05 3.04 -9.66
N VAL A 49 2.42 3.86 -8.84
CA VAL A 49 1.28 3.47 -7.99
C VAL A 49 -0.01 3.80 -8.73
N GLN A 50 -0.89 2.82 -8.87
CA GLN A 50 -2.14 2.95 -9.63
C GLN A 50 -3.38 3.09 -8.73
N GLY A 51 -3.24 2.79 -7.41
CA GLY A 51 -4.37 2.67 -6.49
C GLY A 51 -5.14 1.37 -6.69
N HIS A 52 -4.52 0.37 -7.32
CA HIS A 52 -5.09 -0.95 -7.54
C HIS A 52 -4.73 -1.89 -6.38
N VAL A 53 -5.36 -1.66 -5.24
CA VAL A 53 -5.13 -2.44 -4.03
C VAL A 53 -5.45 -3.93 -4.27
N ASP A 54 -4.49 -4.80 -3.98
CA ASP A 54 -4.63 -6.25 -4.15
C ASP A 54 -5.27 -6.91 -2.95
N THR A 55 -4.92 -6.43 -1.76
CA THR A 55 -5.39 -6.98 -0.48
C THR A 55 -5.14 -6.00 0.67
N THR A 56 -5.59 -6.39 1.85
CA THR A 56 -5.14 -5.80 3.11
C THR A 56 -4.21 -6.78 3.84
N ALA A 57 -3.29 -6.25 4.63
CA ALA A 57 -2.39 -7.03 5.47
C ALA A 57 -2.28 -6.41 6.87
N PRO A 58 -2.24 -7.24 7.94
CA PRO A 58 -1.96 -6.73 9.27
C PRO A 58 -0.47 -6.41 9.44
N ILE A 59 -0.18 -5.34 10.15
CA ILE A 59 1.15 -5.06 10.68
C ILE A 59 1.44 -6.09 11.78
N SER A 60 2.45 -6.93 11.57
CA SER A 60 2.81 -7.99 12.52
C SER A 60 3.90 -7.56 13.53
N SER A 61 4.75 -6.58 13.16
CA SER A 61 5.69 -5.97 14.08
C SER A 61 6.14 -4.59 13.61
N ILE A 62 6.55 -3.75 14.55
CA ILE A 62 7.21 -2.47 14.32
C ILE A 62 8.43 -2.42 15.24
N SER A 63 9.64 -2.24 14.69
CA SER A 63 10.85 -2.12 15.47
C SER A 63 11.10 -0.68 15.94
N SER A 64 12.00 -0.50 16.91
CA SER A 64 12.48 0.83 17.33
C SER A 64 13.22 1.60 16.24
N GLU A 65 13.68 0.91 15.19
CA GLU A 65 14.34 1.51 14.02
C GLU A 65 13.33 1.79 12.88
N HIS A 66 12.04 1.78 13.20
CA HIS A 66 10.94 2.01 12.25
C HIS A 66 10.89 1.02 11.07
N VAL A 67 11.31 -0.22 11.31
CA VAL A 67 11.06 -1.32 10.37
C VAL A 67 9.67 -1.88 10.64
N VAL A 68 8.81 -1.81 9.64
CA VAL A 68 7.44 -2.33 9.68
C VAL A 68 7.40 -3.66 8.94
N ARG A 69 6.92 -4.70 9.62
CA ARG A 69 6.66 -6.01 9.02
C ARG A 69 5.17 -6.20 8.85
N ILE A 70 4.76 -6.64 7.67
CA ILE A 70 3.39 -7.02 7.34
C ILE A 70 3.31 -8.51 7.04
N SER A 71 2.20 -9.16 7.46
CA SER A 71 1.93 -10.55 7.11
C SER A 71 1.24 -10.61 5.75
N LEU A 72 1.76 -11.44 4.85
CA LEU A 72 1.25 -11.57 3.49
C LEU A 72 0.94 -13.03 3.15
N HIS A 73 -0.19 -13.23 2.45
CA HIS A 73 -0.48 -14.53 1.87
C HIS A 73 0.51 -14.87 0.74
N PRO A 74 0.91 -16.14 0.55
CA PRO A 74 1.86 -16.55 -0.50
C PRO A 74 1.47 -16.08 -1.90
N ASP A 75 0.17 -16.02 -2.23
CA ASP A 75 -0.31 -15.54 -3.54
C ASP A 75 0.04 -14.08 -3.82
N ILE A 76 0.19 -13.25 -2.79
CA ILE A 76 0.61 -11.86 -2.89
C ILE A 76 2.13 -11.76 -2.78
N LEU A 77 2.72 -12.53 -1.85
CA LEU A 77 4.15 -12.50 -1.56
C LEU A 77 5.01 -12.88 -2.78
N ARG A 78 4.49 -13.72 -3.69
CA ARG A 78 5.16 -14.07 -4.95
C ARG A 78 5.50 -12.88 -5.84
N PHE A 79 4.80 -11.76 -5.70
CA PHE A 79 5.04 -10.51 -6.42
C PHE A 79 5.98 -9.56 -5.68
N VAL A 80 6.41 -9.90 -4.45
CA VAL A 80 7.23 -9.05 -3.60
C VAL A 80 8.68 -9.50 -3.66
N ALA A 81 9.57 -8.60 -4.08
CA ALA A 81 10.99 -8.89 -4.20
C ALA A 81 11.82 -8.06 -3.21
N TYR A 82 12.89 -8.64 -2.68
CA TYR A 82 13.88 -7.89 -1.91
C TYR A 82 14.44 -6.72 -2.73
N LYS A 83 14.45 -5.52 -2.16
CA LYS A 83 14.79 -4.26 -2.84
C LYS A 83 13.84 -3.84 -3.97
N GLY A 84 12.75 -4.58 -4.18
CA GLY A 84 11.65 -4.16 -5.04
C GLY A 84 10.77 -3.10 -4.37
N SER A 85 9.76 -2.67 -5.12
CA SER A 85 8.77 -1.70 -4.64
C SER A 85 7.51 -2.40 -4.14
N ILE A 86 6.87 -1.80 -3.13
CA ILE A 86 5.54 -2.15 -2.65
C ILE A 86 4.82 -0.88 -2.21
N THR A 87 3.52 -0.84 -2.40
CA THR A 87 2.71 0.28 -1.90
C THR A 87 1.92 -0.17 -0.67
N LEU A 88 2.08 0.53 0.44
CA LEU A 88 1.32 0.32 1.66
C LEU A 88 0.55 1.59 2.03
N ASN A 89 -0.79 1.48 2.17
CA ASN A 89 -1.68 2.63 2.41
C ASN A 89 -1.44 3.81 1.45
N GLY A 90 -1.16 3.51 0.17
CA GLY A 90 -0.86 4.52 -0.85
C GLY A 90 0.58 5.02 -0.86
N VAL A 91 1.43 4.62 0.09
CA VAL A 91 2.83 5.06 0.19
C VAL A 91 3.74 4.10 -0.57
N SER A 92 4.49 4.62 -1.55
CA SER A 92 5.53 3.87 -2.29
C SER A 92 6.73 3.60 -1.39
N LEU A 93 7.07 2.33 -1.16
CA LEU A 93 8.11 1.91 -0.22
C LEU A 93 9.03 0.88 -0.87
N THR A 94 10.26 0.80 -0.36
CA THR A 94 11.22 -0.23 -0.75
C THR A 94 11.18 -1.40 0.23
N VAL A 95 11.08 -2.60 -0.29
CA VAL A 95 11.11 -3.84 0.49
C VAL A 95 12.53 -4.06 1.06
N SER A 96 12.65 -4.06 2.39
CA SER A 96 13.93 -4.24 3.10
C SER A 96 14.24 -5.70 3.43
N ALA A 97 13.21 -6.54 3.56
CA ALA A 97 13.35 -7.99 3.73
C ALA A 97 12.07 -8.72 3.32
N VAL A 98 12.20 -10.00 2.97
CA VAL A 98 11.08 -10.89 2.62
C VAL A 98 11.31 -12.24 3.29
N GLY A 99 10.28 -12.84 3.86
CA GLY A 99 10.27 -14.19 4.40
C GLY A 99 9.15 -15.04 3.78
N ASP A 100 8.85 -16.19 4.37
CA ASP A 100 7.90 -17.15 3.80
C ASP A 100 6.43 -16.69 3.84
N SER A 101 6.10 -15.74 4.74
CA SER A 101 4.72 -15.24 4.94
C SER A 101 4.68 -13.76 5.33
N TRP A 102 5.74 -13.01 5.07
CA TRP A 102 5.85 -11.61 5.46
C TRP A 102 6.82 -10.82 4.57
N ALA A 103 6.64 -9.50 4.56
CA ALA A 103 7.59 -8.54 4.01
C ALA A 103 7.86 -7.42 5.01
N GLU A 104 9.03 -6.79 4.90
CA GLU A 104 9.43 -5.62 5.70
C GLU A 104 9.72 -4.43 4.82
N VAL A 105 9.43 -3.26 5.38
CA VAL A 105 9.82 -1.96 4.85
C VAL A 105 10.45 -1.12 5.96
N SER A 106 11.48 -0.35 5.62
CA SER A 106 12.11 0.58 6.56
C SER A 106 11.60 1.99 6.29
N LEU A 107 11.02 2.62 7.30
CA LEU A 107 10.41 3.94 7.16
C LEU A 107 11.40 5.04 7.54
N ILE A 108 11.49 6.06 6.70
CA ILE A 108 12.29 7.27 6.99
C ILE A 108 11.46 8.26 7.79
N PRO A 109 12.09 9.19 8.53
CA PRO A 109 11.38 10.17 9.36
C PRO A 109 10.32 10.98 8.61
N GLU A 110 10.55 11.31 7.34
CA GLU A 110 9.61 12.04 6.50
C GLU A 110 8.33 11.22 6.27
N THR A 111 8.44 9.90 6.03
CA THR A 111 7.27 9.01 5.88
C THR A 111 6.45 8.97 7.17
N LEU A 112 7.10 8.84 8.32
CA LEU A 112 6.42 8.85 9.62
C LEU A 112 5.71 10.18 9.89
N ALA A 113 6.34 11.30 9.55
CA ALA A 113 5.80 12.63 9.81
C ALA A 113 4.61 12.99 8.90
N ARG A 114 4.53 12.42 7.68
CA ARG A 114 3.56 12.82 6.66
C ARG A 114 2.49 11.80 6.33
N THR A 115 2.56 10.63 6.92
CA THR A 115 1.62 9.54 6.63
C THR A 115 1.03 8.95 7.89
N THR A 116 0.00 8.13 7.74
CA THR A 116 -0.61 7.38 8.85
C THR A 116 0.34 6.40 9.54
N PHE A 117 1.52 6.16 8.98
CA PHE A 117 2.53 5.30 9.61
C PHE A 117 3.15 5.89 10.88
N GLY A 118 3.06 7.20 11.11
CA GLY A 118 3.52 7.82 12.34
C GLY A 118 2.81 7.33 13.59
N ASP A 119 1.52 7.00 13.46
CA ASP A 119 0.65 6.52 14.54
C ASP A 119 0.30 5.02 14.41
N ALA A 120 0.89 4.33 13.44
CA ALA A 120 0.58 2.93 13.15
C ALA A 120 0.97 2.00 14.30
N GLN A 121 0.16 0.99 14.55
CA GLN A 121 0.35 0.00 15.60
C GLN A 121 0.34 -1.43 15.06
N VAL A 122 0.92 -2.34 15.82
CA VAL A 122 0.82 -3.77 15.54
C VAL A 122 -0.65 -4.19 15.58
N GLY A 123 -1.10 -4.88 14.54
CA GLY A 123 -2.49 -5.28 14.34
C GLY A 123 -3.28 -4.38 13.38
N ASP A 124 -2.80 -3.16 13.09
CA ASP A 124 -3.45 -2.30 12.10
C ASP A 124 -3.44 -2.94 10.72
N LEU A 125 -4.54 -2.79 9.99
CA LEU A 125 -4.63 -3.22 8.59
C LEU A 125 -4.10 -2.13 7.67
N VAL A 126 -3.20 -2.52 6.76
CA VAL A 126 -2.72 -1.67 5.68
C VAL A 126 -3.21 -2.19 4.33
N ASN A 127 -3.58 -1.29 3.44
CA ASN A 127 -3.82 -1.61 2.04
C ASN A 127 -2.49 -1.99 1.38
N VAL A 128 -2.48 -3.05 0.59
CA VAL A 128 -1.30 -3.54 -0.12
C VAL A 128 -1.57 -3.51 -1.61
N GLU A 129 -0.72 -2.82 -2.36
CA GLU A 129 -0.64 -2.88 -3.81
C GLU A 129 0.77 -3.33 -4.18
N VAL A 130 0.90 -4.45 -4.89
CA VAL A 130 2.19 -4.92 -5.38
C VAL A 130 2.54 -4.19 -6.69
N ASP A 131 3.82 -4.15 -7.02
CA ASP A 131 4.27 -3.52 -8.27
C ASP A 131 3.61 -4.18 -9.48
N ALA A 132 2.93 -3.36 -10.31
CA ALA A 132 2.25 -3.83 -11.52
C ALA A 132 3.20 -4.57 -12.47
N ILE A 133 4.48 -4.19 -12.52
CA ILE A 133 5.49 -4.88 -13.33
C ILE A 133 5.66 -6.33 -12.88
N ALA A 134 5.66 -6.60 -11.57
CA ALA A 134 5.74 -7.96 -11.05
C ALA A 134 4.56 -8.83 -11.50
N LYS A 135 3.34 -8.28 -11.55
CA LYS A 135 2.15 -8.97 -12.05
C LYS A 135 2.27 -9.33 -13.54
N TYR A 136 2.74 -8.38 -14.36
CA TYR A 136 2.92 -8.63 -15.79
C TYR A 136 4.02 -9.65 -16.07
N VAL A 137 5.14 -9.58 -15.35
CA VAL A 137 6.23 -10.55 -15.47
C VAL A 137 5.73 -11.94 -15.08
N ASP A 138 5.02 -12.07 -13.96
CA ASP A 138 4.46 -13.35 -13.52
C ASP A 138 3.48 -13.93 -14.55
N HIS A 139 2.58 -13.08 -15.06
CA HIS A 139 1.62 -13.49 -16.10
C HIS A 139 2.32 -14.00 -17.36
N LEU A 140 3.37 -13.32 -17.82
CA LEU A 140 4.13 -13.72 -19.03
C LEU A 140 4.95 -15.00 -18.82
N LEU A 141 5.41 -15.26 -17.60
CA LEU A 141 6.19 -16.48 -17.26
C LEU A 141 5.30 -17.68 -16.94
N THR A 142 4.01 -17.45 -16.63
CA THR A 142 3.07 -18.54 -16.36
C THR A 142 2.60 -19.12 -17.69
N PRO A 143 2.86 -20.43 -17.98
CA PRO A 143 2.41 -21.03 -19.21
C PRO A 143 0.90 -20.90 -19.36
N TYR A 144 0.45 -20.54 -20.56
CA TYR A 144 -0.98 -20.60 -20.89
C TYR A 144 -1.47 -22.03 -20.69
N LYS A 145 -2.41 -22.22 -19.76
CA LYS A 145 -3.10 -23.48 -19.54
C LYS A 145 -4.27 -23.61 -20.51
#